data_880689e64444da3ea02489705bcc8a62
#
_entry.id   880689e64444da3ea02489705bcc8a62
#
_cell.length_a   1.000
_cell.length_b   1.000
_cell.length_c   1.000
_cell.angle_alpha   90.00
_cell.angle_beta   90.00
_cell.angle_gamma   90.00
#
_symmetry.space_group_name_H-M   'P 1'
#
loop_
_entity.id
_entity.type
_entity.pdbx_description
1 polymer ?
#
loop_
_entity_poly.entity_id
_entity_poly.type
_entity_poly.pdbx_seq_one_letter_code
_entity_poly.pdbx_strand_id
1 'polypeptide(L)'
;MVLDDARNAVIICPRHMLVLGGPGSGKTTIALLKAEALIGEQQLKTGQRVLFLSFARATVARVAEQAGKLLPALERGKLEVNTYHGFTWGLLRSHGYLLRAGSPITLLPPPEAASRLSSLPEDQRDAEKQRLLAEDGLLHFDLFASNAALLLESSKALQRIYGSSYPLIILDEFQDTNEDEWRFIRSLTPYSQVMSLADPEQRIYEFRGASAARIQEYKDAFYPDVFNFGLENHRSRGTDLVQFGNDLMNGVN
;
A
#
# COMPACT_ATOMS: atom_id res chain seq x y z
N MET A 1 20.25 -3.40 -17.37
CA MET A 1 19.03 -2.85 -18.03
C MET A 1 19.29 -1.38 -18.25
N VAL A 2 19.25 -0.89 -19.48
CA VAL A 2 19.36 0.55 -19.75
C VAL A 2 18.00 1.16 -19.44
N LEU A 3 17.94 2.03 -18.45
CA LEU A 3 16.73 2.77 -18.10
C LEU A 3 16.60 3.97 -19.03
N ASP A 4 15.39 4.29 -19.45
CA ASP A 4 15.09 5.53 -20.15
C ASP A 4 15.12 6.74 -19.18
N ASP A 5 15.10 7.95 -19.75
CA ASP A 5 15.17 9.19 -18.97
C ASP A 5 14.02 9.34 -17.96
N ALA A 6 12.81 8.88 -18.33
CA ALA A 6 11.64 8.94 -17.45
C ALA A 6 11.81 8.04 -16.22
N ARG A 7 12.34 6.83 -16.40
CA ARG A 7 12.62 5.90 -15.31
C ARG A 7 13.77 6.37 -14.42
N ASN A 8 14.82 6.93 -15.02
CA ASN A 8 15.92 7.56 -14.28
C ASN A 8 15.41 8.73 -13.42
N ALA A 9 14.52 9.57 -13.97
CA ALA A 9 13.92 10.68 -13.22
C ALA A 9 13.14 10.21 -11.98
N VAL A 10 12.46 9.06 -12.04
CA VAL A 10 11.79 8.47 -10.86
C VAL A 10 12.81 8.10 -9.78
N ILE A 11 13.92 7.46 -10.16
CA ILE A 11 14.93 7.00 -9.19
C ILE A 11 15.52 8.18 -8.40
N ILE A 12 15.83 9.29 -9.08
CA ILE A 12 16.45 10.45 -8.44
C ILE A 12 15.46 11.44 -7.83
N CYS A 13 14.14 11.29 -8.07
CA CYS A 13 13.13 12.22 -7.57
C CYS A 13 13.13 12.30 -6.03
N PRO A 14 13.29 13.49 -5.40
CA PRO A 14 13.26 13.64 -3.95
C PRO A 14 11.86 13.95 -3.39
N ARG A 15 10.86 14.16 -4.26
CA ARG A 15 9.50 14.56 -3.91
C ARG A 15 8.55 13.37 -3.83
N HIS A 16 7.32 13.60 -3.39
CA HIS A 16 6.26 12.61 -3.57
C HIS A 16 6.07 12.28 -5.04
N MET A 17 5.74 11.04 -5.36
CA MET A 17 5.65 10.55 -6.73
C MET A 17 4.33 9.82 -6.97
N LEU A 18 3.79 10.01 -8.17
CA LEU A 18 2.70 9.22 -8.72
C LEU A 18 3.17 8.59 -10.03
N VAL A 19 3.32 7.28 -10.04
CA VAL A 19 3.73 6.51 -11.22
C VAL A 19 2.50 5.84 -11.81
N LEU A 20 2.09 6.31 -12.96
CA LEU A 20 0.95 5.79 -13.73
C LEU A 20 1.43 4.84 -14.82
N GLY A 21 0.65 3.81 -15.11
CA GLY A 21 0.93 2.92 -16.23
C GLY A 21 0.10 1.65 -16.20
N GLY A 22 -0.07 1.03 -17.35
CA GLY A 22 -0.80 -0.22 -17.50
C GLY A 22 -0.11 -1.44 -16.89
N PRO A 23 -0.74 -2.63 -17.01
CA PRO A 23 -0.15 -3.88 -16.57
C PRO A 23 1.14 -4.16 -17.31
N GLY A 24 2.19 -4.54 -16.59
CA GLY A 24 3.50 -4.87 -17.20
C GLY A 24 4.32 -3.68 -17.65
N SER A 25 3.92 -2.42 -17.40
CA SER A 25 4.69 -1.20 -17.73
C SER A 25 5.97 -1.03 -16.90
N GLY A 26 6.15 -1.85 -15.85
CA GLY A 26 7.35 -1.83 -15.02
C GLY A 26 7.25 -0.97 -13.76
N LYS A 27 6.04 -0.55 -13.34
CA LYS A 27 5.82 0.25 -12.11
C LYS A 27 6.49 -0.37 -10.88
N THR A 28 6.22 -1.65 -10.61
CA THR A 28 6.80 -2.35 -9.46
C THR A 28 8.32 -2.46 -9.56
N THR A 29 8.84 -2.69 -10.77
CA THR A 29 10.30 -2.77 -11.01
C THR A 29 10.98 -1.45 -10.69
N ILE A 30 10.45 -0.33 -11.19
CA ILE A 30 11.05 0.98 -10.93
C ILE A 30 10.96 1.38 -9.46
N ALA A 31 9.87 0.99 -8.76
CA ALA A 31 9.74 1.20 -7.32
C ALA A 31 10.80 0.44 -6.52
N LEU A 32 11.11 -0.80 -6.92
CA LEU A 32 12.21 -1.57 -6.32
C LEU A 32 13.58 -0.97 -6.62
N LEU A 33 13.83 -0.47 -7.82
CA LEU A 33 15.07 0.22 -8.16
C LEU A 33 15.23 1.54 -7.38
N LYS A 34 14.14 2.27 -7.14
CA LYS A 34 14.13 3.44 -6.26
C LYS A 34 14.50 3.06 -4.82
N ALA A 35 13.91 1.98 -4.31
CA ALA A 35 14.24 1.47 -2.97
C ALA A 35 15.70 1.00 -2.89
N GLU A 36 16.19 0.28 -3.90
CA GLU A 36 17.59 -0.16 -4.00
C GLU A 36 18.56 1.02 -3.99
N ALA A 37 18.31 2.06 -4.79
CA ALA A 37 19.15 3.25 -4.82
C ALA A 37 19.23 3.92 -3.44
N LEU A 38 18.08 4.11 -2.76
CA LEU A 38 18.03 4.73 -1.44
C LEU A 38 18.77 3.89 -0.38
N ILE A 39 18.69 2.57 -0.47
CA ILE A 39 19.35 1.62 0.44
C ILE A 39 20.85 1.56 0.14
N GLY A 40 21.23 1.41 -1.13
CA GLY A 40 22.61 1.21 -1.58
C GLY A 40 23.49 2.45 -1.46
N GLU A 41 22.92 3.63 -1.62
CA GLU A 41 23.63 4.91 -1.42
C GLU A 41 23.79 5.27 0.07
N GLN A 42 23.44 4.37 0.97
CA GLN A 42 23.50 4.55 2.41
C GLN A 42 22.77 5.80 2.93
N GLN A 43 21.73 6.22 2.22
CA GLN A 43 20.91 7.37 2.62
C GLN A 43 20.00 7.05 3.82
N LEU A 44 19.79 5.75 4.11
CA LEU A 44 19.04 5.31 5.28
C LEU A 44 19.88 5.33 6.54
N LYS A 45 19.37 5.98 7.58
CA LYS A 45 19.97 5.95 8.92
C LYS A 45 19.75 4.58 9.58
N THR A 46 20.51 4.31 10.62
CA THR A 46 20.33 3.09 11.43
C THR A 46 18.89 2.96 11.91
N GLY A 47 18.29 1.80 11.69
CA GLY A 47 16.89 1.51 12.04
C GLY A 47 15.85 1.96 11.02
N GLN A 48 16.23 2.72 9.98
CA GLN A 48 15.32 3.10 8.90
C GLN A 48 15.17 1.99 7.85
N ARG A 49 13.99 1.92 7.26
CA ARG A 49 13.62 0.99 6.20
C ARG A 49 12.76 1.67 5.15
N VAL A 50 12.75 1.13 3.95
CA VAL A 50 11.72 1.43 2.94
C VAL A 50 10.53 0.53 3.20
N LEU A 51 9.32 1.07 3.21
CA LEU A 51 8.09 0.31 3.34
C LEU A 51 7.42 0.15 1.96
N PHE A 52 7.10 -1.08 1.59
CA PHE A 52 6.33 -1.40 0.39
C PHE A 52 5.01 -2.05 0.80
N LEU A 53 3.88 -1.43 0.46
CA LEU A 53 2.53 -1.92 0.75
C LEU A 53 1.81 -2.33 -0.53
N SER A 54 1.18 -3.50 -0.52
CA SER A 54 0.33 -3.99 -1.61
C SER A 54 -0.90 -4.71 -1.04
N PHE A 55 -1.91 -4.95 -1.88
CA PHE A 55 -3.14 -5.66 -1.42
C PHE A 55 -2.96 -7.17 -1.34
N ALA A 56 -2.31 -7.75 -2.34
CA ALA A 56 -2.28 -9.19 -2.50
C ALA A 56 -1.01 -9.82 -1.87
N ARG A 57 -1.19 -10.87 -1.08
CA ARG A 57 -0.06 -11.66 -0.54
C ARG A 57 0.84 -12.22 -1.64
N ALA A 58 0.26 -12.60 -2.79
CA ALA A 58 1.03 -13.06 -3.95
C ALA A 58 1.94 -11.96 -4.51
N THR A 59 1.48 -10.72 -4.55
CA THR A 59 2.31 -9.57 -4.95
C THR A 59 3.41 -9.32 -3.94
N VAL A 60 3.11 -9.35 -2.64
CA VAL A 60 4.12 -9.21 -1.56
C VAL A 60 5.21 -10.27 -1.70
N ALA A 61 4.84 -11.54 -1.91
CA ALA A 61 5.82 -12.62 -2.10
C ALA A 61 6.70 -12.41 -3.34
N ARG A 62 6.09 -12.00 -4.47
CA ARG A 62 6.82 -11.70 -5.71
C ARG A 62 7.78 -10.51 -5.56
N VAL A 63 7.33 -9.44 -4.89
CA VAL A 63 8.15 -8.25 -4.62
C VAL A 63 9.32 -8.61 -3.71
N ALA A 64 9.09 -9.39 -2.66
CA ALA A 64 10.14 -9.87 -1.76
C ALA A 64 11.17 -10.76 -2.49
N GLU A 65 10.73 -11.64 -3.39
CA GLU A 65 11.62 -12.44 -4.25
C GLU A 65 12.47 -11.56 -5.18
N GLN A 66 11.86 -10.58 -5.84
CA GLN A 66 12.57 -9.64 -6.73
C GLN A 66 13.58 -8.80 -5.94
N ALA A 67 13.19 -8.28 -4.79
CA ALA A 67 14.07 -7.55 -3.87
C ALA A 67 15.26 -8.42 -3.42
N GLY A 68 15.01 -9.72 -3.19
CA GLY A 68 16.07 -10.68 -2.85
C GLY A 68 17.11 -10.90 -3.96
N LYS A 69 16.76 -10.59 -5.22
CA LYS A 69 17.69 -10.64 -6.38
C LYS A 69 18.44 -9.32 -6.58
N LEU A 70 17.82 -8.20 -6.21
CA LEU A 70 18.38 -6.86 -6.37
C LEU A 70 19.28 -6.47 -5.17
N LEU A 71 18.80 -6.69 -3.95
CA LEU A 71 19.49 -6.25 -2.74
C LEU A 71 20.50 -7.29 -2.23
N PRO A 72 21.71 -6.86 -1.82
CA PRO A 72 22.64 -7.68 -1.09
C PRO A 72 21.99 -8.28 0.17
N ALA A 73 22.40 -9.48 0.57
CA ALA A 73 21.81 -10.21 1.70
C ALA A 73 21.74 -9.39 3.01
N LEU A 74 22.78 -8.59 3.29
CA LEU A 74 22.87 -7.73 4.47
C LEU A 74 21.90 -6.53 4.44
N GLU A 75 21.40 -6.15 3.27
CA GLU A 75 20.56 -4.98 3.08
C GLU A 75 19.09 -5.32 2.91
N ARG A 76 18.74 -6.60 2.70
CA ARG A 76 17.35 -7.05 2.51
C ARG A 76 16.44 -6.65 3.66
N GLY A 77 16.95 -6.62 4.89
CA GLY A 77 16.21 -6.16 6.07
C GLY A 77 15.84 -4.66 6.07
N LYS A 78 16.44 -3.89 5.16
CA LYS A 78 16.12 -2.45 4.99
C LYS A 78 14.90 -2.21 4.08
N LEU A 79 14.36 -3.23 3.44
CA LEU A 79 13.08 -3.18 2.70
C LEU A 79 12.06 -4.05 3.42
N GLU A 80 11.03 -3.44 3.97
CA GLU A 80 9.86 -4.13 4.52
C GLU A 80 8.76 -4.19 3.48
N VAL A 81 8.37 -5.41 3.08
CA VAL A 81 7.28 -5.65 2.12
C VAL A 81 6.12 -6.29 2.88
N ASN A 82 4.96 -5.64 2.84
CA ASN A 82 3.81 -6.10 3.61
C ASN A 82 2.49 -5.85 2.85
N THR A 83 1.41 -6.48 3.30
CA THR A 83 0.07 -6.08 2.85
C THR A 83 -0.43 -4.91 3.68
N TYR A 84 -1.38 -4.12 3.14
CA TYR A 84 -2.06 -3.08 3.92
C TYR A 84 -2.64 -3.65 5.22
N HIS A 85 -3.35 -4.77 5.16
CA HIS A 85 -3.91 -5.44 6.33
C HIS A 85 -2.84 -5.97 7.30
N GLY A 86 -1.75 -6.54 6.78
CA GLY A 86 -0.66 -7.04 7.61
C GLY A 86 0.04 -5.94 8.38
N PHE A 87 0.29 -4.82 7.72
CA PHE A 87 0.94 -3.66 8.34
C PHE A 87 0.03 -2.97 9.36
N THR A 88 -1.24 -2.70 9.02
CA THR A 88 -2.21 -2.11 9.94
C THR A 88 -2.44 -3.00 11.17
N TRP A 89 -2.53 -4.31 10.99
CA TRP A 89 -2.59 -5.25 12.11
C TRP A 89 -1.35 -5.19 13.00
N GLY A 90 -0.15 -5.16 12.41
CA GLY A 90 1.11 -5.03 13.16
C GLY A 90 1.14 -3.78 14.04
N LEU A 91 0.69 -2.65 13.49
CA LEU A 91 0.56 -1.37 14.20
C LEU A 91 -0.44 -1.46 15.35
N LEU A 92 -1.63 -2.01 15.11
CA LEU A 92 -2.69 -2.14 16.12
C LEU A 92 -2.32 -3.15 17.20
N ARG A 93 -1.70 -4.27 16.85
CA ARG A 93 -1.21 -5.25 17.83
C ARG A 93 -0.17 -4.65 18.78
N SER A 94 0.68 -3.75 18.26
CA SER A 94 1.76 -3.13 19.05
C SER A 94 1.29 -1.94 19.88
N HIS A 95 0.36 -1.14 19.37
CA HIS A 95 -0.01 0.15 19.96
C HIS A 95 -1.52 0.34 20.20
N GLY A 96 -2.35 -0.62 19.78
CA GLY A 96 -3.82 -0.51 19.87
C GLY A 96 -4.34 -0.34 21.29
N TYR A 97 -3.56 -0.73 22.30
CA TYR A 97 -3.88 -0.48 23.72
C TYR A 97 -4.09 1.02 24.02
N LEU A 98 -3.51 1.92 23.23
CA LEU A 98 -3.72 3.36 23.36
C LEU A 98 -5.15 3.79 23.00
N LEU A 99 -5.86 3.02 22.18
CA LEU A 99 -7.26 3.26 21.84
C LEU A 99 -8.24 2.71 22.90
N ARG A 100 -7.77 1.88 23.83
CA ARG A 100 -8.60 1.16 24.79
C ARG A 100 -8.16 1.34 26.25
N ALA A 101 -7.73 2.55 26.62
CA ALA A 101 -7.32 2.86 27.99
C ALA A 101 -6.31 1.85 28.61
N GLY A 102 -5.38 1.35 27.79
CA GLY A 102 -4.35 0.40 28.20
C GLY A 102 -4.69 -1.08 27.99
N SER A 103 -5.92 -1.41 27.59
CA SER A 103 -6.32 -2.80 27.33
C SER A 103 -5.87 -3.27 25.94
N PRO A 104 -5.34 -4.50 25.79
CA PRO A 104 -4.85 -5.00 24.51
C PRO A 104 -5.99 -5.20 23.50
N ILE A 105 -5.61 -5.14 22.21
CA ILE A 105 -6.46 -5.54 21.09
C ILE A 105 -5.98 -6.90 20.60
N THR A 106 -6.92 -7.82 20.39
CA THR A 106 -6.67 -9.15 19.83
C THR A 106 -7.42 -9.33 18.53
N LEU A 107 -6.85 -10.13 17.63
CA LEU A 107 -7.48 -10.45 16.36
C LEU A 107 -8.73 -11.31 16.61
N LEU A 108 -9.86 -10.93 16.04
CA LEU A 108 -11.02 -11.82 15.90
C LEU A 108 -10.74 -12.80 14.73
N PRO A 109 -10.54 -14.10 14.99
CA PRO A 109 -10.22 -15.06 13.94
C PRO A 109 -11.36 -15.16 12.92
N PRO A 110 -11.06 -15.30 11.60
CA PRO A 110 -12.10 -15.34 10.57
C PRO A 110 -13.20 -16.40 10.77
N PRO A 111 -12.91 -17.63 11.23
CA PRO A 111 -13.96 -18.61 11.51
C PRO A 111 -14.90 -18.19 12.65
N GLU A 112 -14.35 -17.59 13.69
CA GLU A 112 -15.12 -17.06 14.82
C GLU A 112 -15.95 -15.84 14.40
N ALA A 113 -15.37 -14.93 13.62
CA ALA A 113 -16.08 -13.79 13.04
C ALA A 113 -17.26 -14.26 12.18
N ALA A 114 -17.04 -15.22 11.29
CA ALA A 114 -18.08 -15.78 10.45
C ALA A 114 -19.21 -16.39 11.30
N SER A 115 -18.88 -17.16 12.35
CA SER A 115 -19.88 -17.75 13.25
C SER A 115 -20.71 -16.70 13.97
N ARG A 116 -20.08 -15.66 14.51
CA ARG A 116 -20.77 -14.60 15.27
C ARG A 116 -21.64 -13.71 14.38
N LEU A 117 -21.14 -13.37 13.17
CA LEU A 117 -21.83 -12.44 12.27
C LEU A 117 -22.90 -13.13 11.39
N SER A 118 -22.81 -14.44 11.15
CA SER A 118 -23.77 -15.15 10.30
C SER A 118 -25.19 -15.19 10.84
N SER A 119 -25.35 -15.13 12.17
CA SER A 119 -26.65 -15.11 12.85
C SER A 119 -27.31 -13.73 12.87
N LEU A 120 -26.60 -12.68 12.45
CA LEU A 120 -27.06 -11.29 12.47
C LEU A 120 -27.49 -10.81 11.09
N PRO A 121 -28.55 -9.99 11.01
CA PRO A 121 -28.88 -9.22 9.82
C PRO A 121 -27.69 -8.39 9.34
N GLU A 122 -27.60 -8.16 8.04
CA GLU A 122 -26.45 -7.49 7.43
C GLU A 122 -26.23 -6.08 7.98
N ASP A 123 -27.29 -5.33 8.18
CA ASP A 123 -27.30 -3.97 8.75
C ASP A 123 -26.82 -3.89 10.21
N GLN A 124 -26.80 -5.00 10.94
CA GLN A 124 -26.32 -5.06 12.33
C GLN A 124 -24.88 -5.53 12.47
N ARG A 125 -24.29 -6.11 11.41
CA ARG A 125 -22.94 -6.70 11.47
C ARG A 125 -21.85 -5.68 11.77
N ASP A 126 -21.94 -4.49 11.22
CA ASP A 126 -20.94 -3.46 11.48
C ASP A 126 -21.02 -2.92 12.91
N ALA A 127 -22.23 -2.76 13.46
CA ALA A 127 -22.42 -2.40 14.86
C ALA A 127 -21.82 -3.48 15.79
N GLU A 128 -22.02 -4.76 15.48
CA GLU A 128 -21.45 -5.86 16.26
C GLU A 128 -19.93 -5.91 16.18
N LYS A 129 -19.31 -5.68 15.01
CA LYS A 129 -17.84 -5.56 14.90
C LYS A 129 -17.29 -4.46 15.81
N GLN A 130 -17.96 -3.30 15.86
CA GLN A 130 -17.58 -2.19 16.74
C GLN A 130 -17.76 -2.53 18.20
N ARG A 131 -18.87 -3.20 18.58
CA ARG A 131 -19.13 -3.66 19.94
C ARG A 131 -18.05 -4.63 20.41
N LEU A 132 -17.72 -5.64 19.60
CA LEU A 132 -16.67 -6.62 19.90
C LEU A 132 -15.32 -5.96 20.15
N LEU A 133 -14.98 -4.92 19.39
CA LEU A 133 -13.77 -4.15 19.63
C LEU A 133 -13.86 -3.36 20.94
N ALA A 134 -14.96 -2.65 21.18
CA ALA A 134 -15.10 -1.76 22.32
C ALA A 134 -15.16 -2.53 23.65
N GLU A 135 -15.95 -3.60 23.71
CA GLU A 135 -16.21 -4.35 24.94
C GLU A 135 -15.18 -5.46 25.15
N ASP A 136 -14.97 -6.32 24.13
CA ASP A 136 -14.16 -7.53 24.25
C ASP A 136 -12.70 -7.34 23.80
N GLY A 137 -12.38 -6.24 23.08
CA GLY A 137 -11.08 -6.02 22.48
C GLY A 137 -10.79 -6.90 21.28
N LEU A 138 -11.85 -7.50 20.70
CA LEU A 138 -11.75 -8.36 19.53
C LEU A 138 -11.90 -7.54 18.25
N LEU A 139 -10.83 -7.45 17.46
CA LEU A 139 -10.79 -6.62 16.27
C LEU A 139 -11.04 -7.46 15.01
N HIS A 140 -12.12 -7.16 14.30
CA HIS A 140 -12.40 -7.72 12.99
C HIS A 140 -11.49 -7.08 11.93
N PHE A 141 -11.08 -7.84 10.90
CA PHE A 141 -10.14 -7.36 9.88
C PHE A 141 -10.67 -6.16 9.06
N ASP A 142 -12.00 -6.02 8.87
CA ASP A 142 -12.58 -4.85 8.21
C ASP A 142 -12.29 -3.53 8.94
N LEU A 143 -12.02 -3.59 10.24
CA LEU A 143 -11.78 -2.43 11.08
C LEU A 143 -10.28 -2.08 11.21
N PHE A 144 -9.38 -2.80 10.53
CA PHE A 144 -7.94 -2.57 10.67
C PHE A 144 -7.54 -1.18 10.20
N ALA A 145 -7.93 -0.79 8.99
CA ALA A 145 -7.52 0.47 8.40
C ALA A 145 -8.07 1.67 9.16
N SER A 146 -9.37 1.66 9.50
CA SER A 146 -10.03 2.75 10.24
C SER A 146 -9.44 2.94 11.64
N ASN A 147 -9.17 1.85 12.37
CA ASN A 147 -8.58 1.95 13.72
C ASN A 147 -7.08 2.28 13.67
N ALA A 148 -6.34 1.82 12.67
CA ALA A 148 -4.95 2.22 12.47
C ALA A 148 -4.84 3.72 12.14
N ALA A 149 -5.75 4.25 11.31
CA ALA A 149 -5.85 5.68 11.05
C ALA A 149 -6.14 6.46 12.34
N LEU A 150 -7.17 6.07 13.09
CA LEU A 150 -7.53 6.69 14.37
C LEU A 150 -6.36 6.70 15.36
N LEU A 151 -5.63 5.60 15.47
CA LEU A 151 -4.47 5.47 16.35
C LEU A 151 -3.36 6.48 15.97
N LEU A 152 -3.04 6.59 14.69
CA LEU A 152 -2.03 7.54 14.22
C LEU A 152 -2.50 9.00 14.35
N GLU A 153 -3.76 9.29 14.05
CA GLU A 153 -4.34 10.62 14.21
C GLU A 153 -4.34 11.10 15.67
N SER A 154 -4.58 10.17 16.60
CA SER A 154 -4.59 10.46 18.04
C SER A 154 -3.18 10.64 18.63
N SER A 155 -2.11 10.22 17.94
CA SER A 155 -0.74 10.24 18.46
C SER A 155 0.28 10.80 17.49
N LYS A 156 0.60 12.09 17.62
CA LYS A 156 1.71 12.72 16.87
C LYS A 156 3.06 12.04 17.12
N ALA A 157 3.25 11.43 18.29
CA ALA A 157 4.46 10.69 18.61
C ALA A 157 4.58 9.44 17.72
N LEU A 158 3.49 8.66 17.57
CA LEU A 158 3.48 7.50 16.67
C LEU A 158 3.69 7.92 15.21
N GLN A 159 3.04 8.98 14.74
CA GLN A 159 3.27 9.49 13.38
C GLN A 159 4.75 9.79 13.13
N ARG A 160 5.42 10.44 14.09
CA ARG A 160 6.87 10.74 13.99
C ARG A 160 7.73 9.49 14.03
N ILE A 161 7.42 8.52 14.90
CA ILE A 161 8.15 7.26 15.00
C ILE A 161 8.07 6.51 13.66
N TYR A 162 6.86 6.32 13.12
CA TYR A 162 6.68 5.59 11.87
C TYR A 162 7.28 6.37 10.68
N GLY A 163 7.06 7.68 10.59
CA GLY A 163 7.66 8.50 9.54
C GLY A 163 9.19 8.55 9.60
N SER A 164 9.79 8.58 10.80
CA SER A 164 11.24 8.49 10.93
C SER A 164 11.78 7.09 10.64
N SER A 165 10.97 6.03 10.86
CA SER A 165 11.35 4.65 10.55
C SER A 165 11.24 4.32 9.06
N TYR A 166 10.31 4.98 8.35
CA TYR A 166 10.03 4.74 6.93
C TYR A 166 10.14 6.05 6.12
N PRO A 167 11.37 6.49 5.76
CA PRO A 167 11.56 7.72 4.99
C PRO A 167 10.97 7.64 3.57
N LEU A 168 10.82 6.43 3.00
CA LEU A 168 10.11 6.17 1.76
C LEU A 168 9.04 5.09 1.98
N ILE A 169 7.80 5.41 1.58
CA ILE A 169 6.66 4.49 1.56
C ILE A 169 6.19 4.33 0.13
N ILE A 170 6.17 3.09 -0.35
CA ILE A 170 5.71 2.71 -1.69
C ILE A 170 4.34 2.07 -1.55
N LEU A 171 3.36 2.58 -2.29
CA LEU A 171 1.97 2.14 -2.29
C LEU A 171 1.65 1.52 -3.65
N ASP A 172 1.50 0.20 -3.69
CA ASP A 172 1.18 -0.54 -4.91
C ASP A 172 -0.34 -0.67 -5.07
N GLU A 173 -0.82 -0.66 -6.33
CA GLU A 173 -2.24 -0.69 -6.71
C GLU A 173 -3.06 0.38 -5.97
N PHE A 174 -2.51 1.57 -5.88
CA PHE A 174 -3.07 2.65 -5.06
C PHE A 174 -4.51 3.03 -5.46
N GLN A 175 -4.88 2.88 -6.72
CA GLN A 175 -6.25 3.15 -7.21
C GLN A 175 -7.32 2.28 -6.52
N ASP A 176 -6.93 1.15 -5.93
CA ASP A 176 -7.83 0.19 -5.30
C ASP A 176 -8.08 0.46 -3.81
N THR A 177 -7.49 1.52 -3.25
CA THR A 177 -7.68 1.88 -1.84
C THR A 177 -9.10 2.38 -1.57
N ASN A 178 -9.72 1.86 -0.50
CA ASN A 178 -10.98 2.37 0.02
C ASN A 178 -10.75 3.62 0.92
N GLU A 179 -11.83 4.19 1.46
CA GLU A 179 -11.75 5.43 2.24
C GLU A 179 -10.97 5.26 3.55
N ASP A 180 -11.14 4.15 4.26
CA ASP A 180 -10.42 3.86 5.51
C ASP A 180 -8.93 3.64 5.26
N GLU A 181 -8.57 2.95 4.17
CA GLU A 181 -7.19 2.74 3.75
C GLU A 181 -6.55 4.07 3.31
N TRP A 182 -7.29 4.91 2.61
CA TRP A 182 -6.82 6.26 2.24
C TRP A 182 -6.59 7.14 3.48
N ARG A 183 -7.53 7.15 4.42
CA ARG A 183 -7.38 7.85 5.70
C ARG A 183 -6.16 7.34 6.47
N PHE A 184 -5.95 6.02 6.51
CA PHE A 184 -4.77 5.41 7.11
C PHE A 184 -3.47 5.87 6.44
N ILE A 185 -3.39 5.84 5.11
CA ILE A 185 -2.22 6.31 4.35
C ILE A 185 -1.89 7.76 4.72
N ARG A 186 -2.87 8.65 4.68
CA ARG A 186 -2.68 10.07 5.04
C ARG A 186 -2.18 10.25 6.49
N SER A 187 -2.64 9.40 7.39
CA SER A 187 -2.23 9.45 8.80
C SER A 187 -0.81 8.89 9.02
N LEU A 188 -0.38 7.94 8.17
CA LEU A 188 0.94 7.30 8.25
C LEU A 188 2.05 8.18 7.66
N THR A 189 1.76 8.95 6.63
CA THR A 189 2.75 9.55 5.73
C THR A 189 3.20 11.00 5.99
N PRO A 190 2.78 11.72 7.05
CA PRO A 190 3.14 13.15 7.20
C PRO A 190 4.64 13.46 7.26
N TYR A 191 5.47 12.46 7.54
CA TYR A 191 6.93 12.61 7.68
C TYR A 191 7.72 11.70 6.74
N SER A 192 7.07 11.15 5.71
CA SER A 192 7.66 10.21 4.75
C SER A 192 7.51 10.72 3.33
N GLN A 193 8.46 10.41 2.47
CA GLN A 193 8.26 10.48 1.03
C GLN A 193 7.30 9.37 0.61
N VAL A 194 6.35 9.65 -0.28
CA VAL A 194 5.38 8.66 -0.78
C VAL A 194 5.55 8.48 -2.27
N MET A 195 5.59 7.23 -2.70
CA MET A 195 5.56 6.81 -4.09
C MET A 195 4.35 5.92 -4.33
N SER A 196 3.35 6.42 -5.04
CA SER A 196 2.16 5.65 -5.38
C SER A 196 2.26 5.11 -6.80
N LEU A 197 1.97 3.82 -6.95
CA LEU A 197 1.88 3.11 -8.21
C LEU A 197 0.42 2.87 -8.50
N ALA A 198 -0.07 3.36 -9.64
CA ALA A 198 -1.47 3.23 -10.01
C ALA A 198 -1.66 2.90 -11.48
N ASP A 199 -2.72 2.17 -11.77
CA ASP A 199 -3.22 1.94 -13.11
C ASP A 199 -4.57 2.63 -13.26
N PRO A 200 -4.65 3.75 -14.01
CA PRO A 200 -5.89 4.51 -14.12
C PRO A 200 -7.00 3.75 -14.86
N GLU A 201 -6.67 2.71 -15.62
CA GLU A 201 -7.62 1.91 -16.39
C GLU A 201 -8.07 0.63 -15.68
N GLN A 202 -7.31 0.15 -14.67
CA GLN A 202 -7.68 -0.99 -13.85
C GLN A 202 -8.41 -0.54 -12.58
N ARG A 203 -9.75 -0.57 -12.61
CA ARG A 203 -10.62 -0.27 -11.46
C ARG A 203 -11.44 -1.51 -11.11
N ILE A 204 -10.75 -2.60 -10.75
CA ILE A 204 -11.41 -3.89 -10.52
C ILE A 204 -12.00 -4.04 -9.11
N TYR A 205 -11.72 -3.12 -8.18
CA TYR A 205 -12.16 -3.21 -6.79
C TYR A 205 -13.18 -2.14 -6.36
N GLU A 206 -13.93 -1.55 -7.30
CA GLU A 206 -15.03 -0.62 -6.99
C GLU A 206 -16.04 -1.23 -6.01
N PHE A 207 -16.29 -2.54 -6.08
CA PHE A 207 -17.16 -3.27 -5.15
C PHE A 207 -16.64 -3.31 -3.71
N ARG A 208 -15.35 -2.98 -3.45
CA ARG A 208 -14.75 -2.84 -2.12
C ARG A 208 -14.70 -1.40 -1.63
N GLY A 209 -15.35 -0.46 -2.33
CA GLY A 209 -15.36 0.95 -1.98
C GLY A 209 -14.15 1.73 -2.47
N ALA A 210 -13.41 1.22 -3.48
CA ALA A 210 -12.38 1.99 -4.17
C ALA A 210 -12.99 3.21 -4.86
N SER A 211 -12.39 4.39 -4.66
CA SER A 211 -12.89 5.65 -5.23
C SER A 211 -12.29 5.91 -6.61
N ALA A 212 -13.15 6.20 -7.60
CA ALA A 212 -12.71 6.66 -8.92
C ALA A 212 -11.89 7.97 -8.84
N ALA A 213 -12.09 8.77 -7.79
CA ALA A 213 -11.38 10.01 -7.55
C ALA A 213 -10.03 9.81 -6.82
N ARG A 214 -9.67 8.59 -6.39
CA ARG A 214 -8.52 8.31 -5.51
C ARG A 214 -7.20 8.87 -6.05
N ILE A 215 -6.96 8.75 -7.35
CA ILE A 215 -5.76 9.31 -7.99
C ILE A 215 -5.76 10.85 -7.90
N GLN A 216 -6.92 11.50 -8.06
CA GLN A 216 -7.01 12.95 -7.93
C GLN A 216 -6.84 13.40 -6.47
N GLU A 217 -7.46 12.70 -5.54
CA GLU A 217 -7.29 12.96 -4.10
C GLU A 217 -5.82 12.85 -3.65
N TYR A 218 -5.07 11.89 -4.23
CA TYR A 218 -3.63 11.80 -3.99
C TYR A 218 -2.87 13.01 -4.52
N LYS A 219 -3.19 13.45 -5.74
CA LYS A 219 -2.56 14.64 -6.33
C LYS A 219 -2.80 15.88 -5.48
N ASP A 220 -4.04 16.05 -4.99
CA ASP A 220 -4.44 17.20 -4.20
C ASP A 220 -3.83 17.19 -2.78
N ALA A 221 -3.59 16.00 -2.22
CA ALA A 221 -3.03 15.84 -0.88
C ALA A 221 -1.49 15.94 -0.85
N PHE A 222 -0.80 15.40 -1.86
CA PHE A 222 0.65 15.24 -1.85
C PHE A 222 1.40 16.10 -2.85
N TYR A 223 0.72 16.71 -3.84
CA TYR A 223 1.34 17.49 -4.93
C TYR A 223 2.53 16.76 -5.57
N PRO A 224 2.36 15.50 -6.03
CA PRO A 224 3.46 14.66 -6.46
C PRO A 224 3.98 15.05 -7.83
N ASP A 225 5.23 14.69 -8.12
CA ASP A 225 5.70 14.58 -9.49
C ASP A 225 5.03 13.37 -10.14
N VAL A 226 4.45 13.56 -11.32
CA VAL A 226 3.68 12.53 -12.03
C VAL A 226 4.51 11.95 -13.17
N PHE A 227 4.70 10.64 -13.15
CA PHE A 227 5.40 9.88 -14.17
C PHE A 227 4.43 8.92 -14.86
N ASN A 228 4.31 9.01 -16.17
CA ASN A 228 3.42 8.15 -16.95
C ASN A 228 4.24 7.20 -17.83
N PHE A 229 4.12 5.90 -17.57
CA PHE A 229 4.81 4.85 -18.31
C PHE A 229 3.97 4.30 -19.48
N GLY A 230 2.79 4.86 -19.72
CA GLY A 230 1.90 4.44 -20.79
C GLY A 230 1.37 3.01 -20.61
N LEU A 231 0.89 2.46 -21.72
CA LEU A 231 0.32 1.11 -21.80
C LEU A 231 1.31 0.05 -22.30
N GLU A 232 2.59 0.40 -22.50
CA GLU A 232 3.57 -0.55 -22.99
C GLU A 232 3.78 -1.71 -22.02
N ASN A 233 3.38 -2.89 -22.43
CA ASN A 233 3.54 -4.11 -21.65
C ASN A 233 4.89 -4.79 -21.94
N HIS A 234 5.88 -4.53 -21.10
CA HIS A 234 7.21 -5.14 -21.22
C HIS A 234 7.25 -6.63 -20.83
N ARG A 235 6.23 -7.12 -20.13
CA ARG A 235 6.16 -8.52 -19.67
C ARG A 235 5.76 -9.48 -20.78
N SER A 236 4.96 -9.01 -21.72
CA SER A 236 4.38 -9.81 -22.83
C SER A 236 4.91 -9.36 -24.19
N ARG A 237 6.09 -8.73 -24.26
CA ARG A 237 6.71 -8.35 -25.55
C ARG A 237 6.84 -9.58 -26.45
N GLY A 238 6.23 -9.50 -27.64
CA GLY A 238 6.28 -10.55 -28.64
C GLY A 238 5.18 -11.62 -28.54
N THR A 239 4.12 -11.40 -27.75
CA THR A 239 2.92 -12.23 -27.73
C THR A 239 1.72 -11.50 -28.33
N ASP A 240 0.88 -12.22 -29.10
CA ASP A 240 -0.36 -11.70 -29.71
C ASP A 240 -1.36 -11.16 -28.66
N LEU A 241 -1.20 -11.56 -27.40
CA LEU A 241 -2.03 -11.14 -26.27
C LEU A 241 -1.96 -9.62 -26.01
N VAL A 242 -0.82 -8.99 -26.26
CA VAL A 242 -0.65 -7.53 -26.10
C VAL A 242 -1.41 -6.77 -27.17
N GLN A 243 -1.32 -7.26 -28.40
CA GLN A 243 -2.00 -6.67 -29.55
C GLN A 243 -3.50 -6.80 -29.41
N PHE A 244 -3.99 -7.99 -29.04
CA PHE A 244 -5.40 -8.26 -28.77
C PHE A 244 -5.98 -7.39 -27.64
N GLY A 245 -5.23 -7.23 -26.53
CA GLY A 245 -5.66 -6.35 -25.42
C GLY A 245 -5.74 -4.89 -25.81
N ASN A 246 -4.77 -4.39 -26.59
CA ASN A 246 -4.75 -3.02 -27.09
C ASN A 246 -5.85 -2.77 -28.12
N ASP A 247 -6.12 -3.74 -29.00
CA ASP A 247 -7.18 -3.66 -30.00
C ASP A 247 -8.57 -3.62 -29.35
N LEU A 248 -8.79 -4.43 -28.31
CA LEU A 248 -10.01 -4.39 -27.50
C LEU A 248 -10.23 -3.04 -26.81
N MET A 249 -9.18 -2.43 -26.24
CA MET A 249 -9.27 -1.15 -25.55
C MET A 249 -9.47 0.03 -26.53
N ASN A 250 -8.93 -0.07 -27.74
CA ASN A 250 -9.08 0.94 -28.78
C ASN A 250 -10.33 0.76 -29.66
N GLY A 251 -11.16 -0.25 -29.37
CA GLY A 251 -12.41 -0.50 -30.13
C GLY A 251 -12.16 -0.97 -31.58
N VAL A 252 -10.99 -1.53 -31.85
CA VAL A 252 -10.67 -2.13 -33.14
C VAL A 252 -11.19 -3.58 -33.12
N ASN A 253 -12.25 -3.85 -33.91
CA ASN A 253 -12.80 -5.20 -34.14
C ASN A 253 -12.02 -5.94 -35.22
#